data_07b8509b9d644a9a13a606c06ca59cf9
#
_entry.id   07b8509b9d644a9a13a606c06ca59cf9
#
_cell.length_a   1.000
_cell.length_b   1.000
_cell.length_c   1.000
_cell.angle_alpha   90.00
_cell.angle_beta   90.00
_cell.angle_gamma   90.00
#
_symmetry.space_group_name_H-M   'P 1'
#
loop_
_entity.id
_entity.type
_entity.pdbx_description
1 polymer ?
#
loop_
_entity_poly.entity_id
_entity_poly.type
_entity_poly.pdbx_seq_one_letter_code
_entity_poly.pdbx_strand_id
1 'polypeptide(L)'
;MQPMSWIHFPSNFARWLAIAALLLLLPFSHPTAGELNVVATTSSLGALAREIGGDHVSVRVLAPPDRDAHYLDARPSFMAALRRADLLLEMGAGLEEGWLPAAARGAANPAINIGRPGRFIAADFLHLRRSITIDEPGMGHVHAEGNPHFNSDPLRMAEVAVALGERLGDLMPERAENFGARARQTADRLEQHARELAAQLPERRIVVYHEDLDYLEEWLPVTVVGYLEPSPGVPPTARHLQRLVDELQNTEGSVLHASFQPDRGARFLERHLGWPRADVPLDPPADAALDGYLELMSTWAGALQPQ
;
A
#
# COMPACT_ATOMS: atom_id res chain seq x y z
N MET A 1 30.88 -44.50 79.31
CA MET A 1 31.08 -43.19 78.61
C MET A 1 31.67 -43.47 77.24
N GLN A 2 30.85 -43.41 76.21
CA GLN A 2 31.31 -43.54 74.81
C GLN A 2 31.34 -42.15 74.17
N PRO A 3 32.35 -41.80 73.36
CA PRO A 3 32.37 -40.51 72.71
C PRO A 3 31.53 -40.45 71.47
N MET A 4 30.86 -39.34 71.33
CA MET A 4 29.93 -38.92 70.23
C MET A 4 30.74 -38.80 68.90
N SER A 5 30.34 -39.55 67.87
CA SER A 5 30.95 -39.49 66.52
C SER A 5 30.43 -38.25 65.79
N TRP A 6 31.35 -37.44 65.30
CA TRP A 6 31.09 -36.28 64.43
C TRP A 6 30.70 -36.75 63.04
N ILE A 7 29.51 -36.35 62.57
CA ILE A 7 29.04 -36.59 61.20
C ILE A 7 29.78 -35.65 60.25
N HIS A 8 30.67 -36.22 59.40
CA HIS A 8 31.29 -35.48 58.32
C HIS A 8 30.30 -35.37 57.18
N PHE A 9 29.81 -34.12 56.88
CA PHE A 9 29.11 -33.82 55.64
C PHE A 9 30.13 -33.78 54.50
N PRO A 10 29.88 -34.47 53.35
CA PRO A 10 30.81 -34.47 52.23
C PRO A 10 30.82 -33.07 51.57
N SER A 11 32.02 -32.57 51.31
CA SER A 11 32.30 -31.24 50.72
C SER A 11 31.66 -30.99 49.31
N ASN A 12 30.97 -31.96 48.79
CA ASN A 12 30.28 -31.86 47.48
C ASN A 12 28.93 -31.15 47.53
N PHE A 13 28.29 -31.01 48.72
CA PHE A 13 26.98 -30.34 48.82
C PHE A 13 27.06 -28.85 48.51
N ALA A 14 28.13 -28.16 48.91
CA ALA A 14 28.35 -26.75 48.62
C ALA A 14 28.61 -26.50 47.12
N ARG A 15 29.22 -27.46 46.40
CA ARG A 15 29.43 -27.38 44.96
C ARG A 15 28.13 -27.50 44.15
N TRP A 16 27.18 -28.33 44.57
CA TRP A 16 25.87 -28.49 43.93
C TRP A 16 24.98 -27.26 44.11
N LEU A 17 25.03 -26.58 45.25
CA LEU A 17 24.31 -25.34 45.50
C LEU A 17 24.87 -24.16 44.67
N ALA A 18 26.18 -24.10 44.44
CA ALA A 18 26.79 -23.08 43.59
C ALA A 18 26.46 -23.26 42.11
N ILE A 19 26.34 -24.50 41.61
CA ILE A 19 25.95 -24.81 40.23
C ILE A 19 24.48 -24.50 40.04
N ALA A 20 23.59 -24.80 41.00
CA ALA A 20 22.19 -24.48 40.93
C ALA A 20 21.89 -22.95 40.93
N ALA A 21 22.68 -22.18 41.69
CA ALA A 21 22.60 -20.70 41.71
C ALA A 21 23.12 -20.07 40.41
N LEU A 22 24.09 -20.66 39.72
CA LEU A 22 24.63 -20.16 38.45
C LEU A 22 23.64 -20.42 37.28
N LEU A 23 22.83 -21.47 37.33
CA LEU A 23 21.81 -21.77 36.34
C LEU A 23 20.60 -20.84 36.42
N LEU A 24 20.35 -20.18 37.56
CA LEU A 24 19.29 -19.19 37.75
C LEU A 24 19.67 -17.79 37.24
N LEU A 25 20.91 -17.57 36.85
CA LEU A 25 21.39 -16.30 36.28
C LEU A 25 21.55 -16.33 34.74
N LEU A 26 21.19 -17.41 34.10
CA LEU A 26 21.10 -17.38 32.64
C LEU A 26 19.97 -16.41 32.28
N PRO A 27 20.22 -15.37 31.46
CA PRO A 27 19.14 -14.55 30.96
C PRO A 27 18.18 -15.49 30.24
N PHE A 28 16.92 -15.53 30.69
CA PHE A 28 15.85 -16.08 29.88
C PHE A 28 15.84 -15.29 28.58
N SER A 29 16.53 -15.78 27.55
CA SER A 29 16.34 -15.32 26.19
C SER A 29 14.86 -15.60 25.89
N HIS A 30 14.05 -14.58 26.02
CA HIS A 30 12.71 -14.63 25.45
C HIS A 30 12.94 -14.97 23.99
N PRO A 31 12.24 -15.96 23.41
CA PRO A 31 12.27 -16.14 21.98
C PRO A 31 11.93 -14.77 21.39
N THR A 32 12.83 -14.22 20.60
CA THR A 32 12.52 -13.05 19.76
C THR A 32 11.28 -13.45 19.00
N ALA A 33 10.16 -12.73 19.21
CA ALA A 33 8.96 -12.91 18.44
C ALA A 33 9.40 -12.95 16.97
N GLY A 34 9.00 -14.00 16.25
CA GLY A 34 9.44 -14.21 14.88
C GLY A 34 9.00 -13.02 14.04
N GLU A 35 9.77 -12.70 13.02
CA GLU A 35 9.42 -11.70 12.02
C GLU A 35 8.23 -12.21 11.19
N LEU A 36 7.16 -11.39 11.02
CA LEU A 36 6.02 -11.74 10.17
C LEU A 36 6.41 -11.57 8.69
N ASN A 37 6.16 -12.60 7.90
CA ASN A 37 6.31 -12.52 6.45
C ASN A 37 5.06 -11.85 5.85
N VAL A 38 5.18 -10.58 5.49
CA VAL A 38 4.14 -9.78 4.87
C VAL A 38 4.31 -9.78 3.36
N VAL A 39 3.26 -10.11 2.63
CA VAL A 39 3.23 -9.96 1.17
C VAL A 39 2.21 -8.90 0.83
N ALA A 40 2.64 -7.82 0.18
CA ALA A 40 1.78 -6.74 -0.30
C ALA A 40 1.61 -6.83 -1.82
N THR A 41 0.41 -6.58 -2.31
CA THR A 41 0.16 -6.54 -3.76
C THR A 41 0.79 -5.30 -4.38
N THR A 42 0.72 -4.13 -3.74
CA THR A 42 1.24 -2.84 -4.21
C THR A 42 2.35 -2.31 -3.31
N SER A 43 3.19 -1.41 -3.86
CA SER A 43 4.28 -0.81 -3.10
C SER A 43 3.78 0.16 -2.04
N SER A 44 2.65 0.82 -2.26
CA SER A 44 2.03 1.71 -1.28
C SER A 44 1.62 0.97 -0.01
N LEU A 45 0.98 -0.19 -0.13
CA LEU A 45 0.68 -1.07 1.02
C LEU A 45 1.97 -1.63 1.65
N GLY A 46 2.97 -1.96 0.83
CA GLY A 46 4.27 -2.39 1.30
C GLY A 46 4.99 -1.33 2.13
N ALA A 47 4.89 -0.07 1.73
CA ALA A 47 5.47 1.06 2.45
C ALA A 47 4.82 1.25 3.85
N LEU A 48 3.49 1.18 3.93
CA LEU A 48 2.78 1.22 5.22
C LEU A 48 3.19 0.04 6.13
N ALA A 49 3.26 -1.17 5.56
CA ALA A 49 3.64 -2.34 6.33
C ALA A 49 5.05 -2.23 6.92
N ARG A 50 6.03 -1.73 6.15
CA ARG A 50 7.41 -1.49 6.65
C ARG A 50 7.44 -0.43 7.73
N GLU A 51 6.75 0.69 7.52
CA GLU A 51 6.72 1.79 8.47
C GLU A 51 6.10 1.34 9.80
N ILE A 52 4.97 0.66 9.77
CA ILE A 52 4.22 0.25 10.97
C ILE A 52 4.88 -0.95 11.64
N GLY A 53 5.27 -1.95 10.86
CA GLY A 53 5.85 -3.20 11.37
C GLY A 53 7.28 -3.08 11.85
N GLY A 54 8.10 -2.19 11.25
CA GLY A 54 9.53 -2.02 11.57
C GLY A 54 10.28 -3.35 11.45
N ASP A 55 11.15 -3.62 12.43
CA ASP A 55 11.98 -4.83 12.48
C ASP A 55 11.20 -6.12 12.80
N HIS A 56 9.88 -6.03 12.92
CA HIS A 56 9.02 -7.19 13.20
C HIS A 56 8.34 -7.76 11.95
N VAL A 57 8.58 -7.16 10.78
CA VAL A 57 8.00 -7.62 9.52
C VAL A 57 9.04 -7.71 8.41
N SER A 58 8.94 -8.75 7.61
CA SER A 58 9.65 -8.88 6.33
C SER A 58 8.65 -8.66 5.20
N VAL A 59 8.79 -7.58 4.44
CA VAL A 59 7.80 -7.19 3.45
C VAL A 59 8.27 -7.47 2.04
N ARG A 60 7.45 -8.23 1.30
CA ARG A 60 7.63 -8.47 -0.13
C ARG A 60 6.47 -7.88 -0.92
N VAL A 61 6.79 -7.03 -1.91
CA VAL A 61 5.83 -6.48 -2.87
C VAL A 61 5.76 -7.39 -4.11
N LEU A 62 4.55 -7.57 -4.66
CA LEU A 62 4.31 -8.41 -5.84
C LEU A 62 4.27 -7.59 -7.13
N ALA A 63 3.47 -6.52 -7.19
CA ALA A 63 3.38 -5.65 -8.35
C ALA A 63 4.62 -4.75 -8.44
N PRO A 64 5.35 -4.76 -9.57
CA PRO A 64 6.37 -3.75 -9.80
C PRO A 64 5.72 -2.35 -9.87
N PRO A 65 6.33 -1.31 -9.27
CA PRO A 65 5.72 0.03 -9.19
C PRO A 65 5.57 0.73 -10.56
N ASP A 66 6.26 0.22 -11.59
CA ASP A 66 6.22 0.67 -12.98
C ASP A 66 5.26 -0.15 -13.86
N ARG A 67 4.34 -0.88 -13.26
CA ARG A 67 3.36 -1.74 -13.94
C ARG A 67 1.96 -1.50 -13.43
N ASP A 68 1.01 -1.64 -14.33
CA ASP A 68 -0.39 -1.65 -13.99
C ASP A 68 -0.74 -2.89 -13.15
N ALA A 69 -1.22 -2.66 -11.93
CA ALA A 69 -1.56 -3.73 -11.00
C ALA A 69 -2.80 -4.56 -11.42
N HIS A 70 -3.63 -4.08 -12.35
CA HIS A 70 -4.75 -4.84 -12.91
C HIS A 70 -4.28 -5.99 -13.79
N TYR A 71 -3.20 -5.79 -14.55
CA TYR A 71 -2.79 -6.66 -15.67
C TYR A 71 -1.49 -7.41 -15.38
N LEU A 72 -1.48 -8.14 -14.25
CA LEU A 72 -0.36 -9.02 -13.93
C LEU A 72 -0.71 -10.49 -14.21
N ASP A 73 0.32 -11.31 -14.36
CA ASP A 73 0.18 -12.76 -14.43
C ASP A 73 0.35 -13.40 -13.06
N ALA A 74 -0.40 -14.46 -12.78
CA ALA A 74 -0.21 -15.29 -11.59
C ALA A 74 1.08 -16.13 -11.71
N ARG A 75 2.23 -15.51 -11.43
CA ARG A 75 3.57 -16.11 -11.62
C ARG A 75 3.92 -17.12 -10.53
N PRO A 76 4.74 -18.16 -10.80
CA PRO A 76 5.24 -19.07 -9.79
C PRO A 76 5.95 -18.38 -8.62
N SER A 77 6.65 -17.26 -8.88
CA SER A 77 7.32 -16.46 -7.85
C SER A 77 6.33 -15.82 -6.86
N PHE A 78 5.13 -15.43 -7.33
CA PHE A 78 4.05 -14.91 -6.48
C PHE A 78 3.48 -16.02 -5.61
N MET A 79 3.19 -17.19 -6.20
CA MET A 79 2.73 -18.35 -5.45
C MET A 79 3.73 -18.77 -4.36
N ALA A 80 5.03 -18.73 -4.67
CA ALA A 80 6.09 -19.06 -3.70
C ALA A 80 6.19 -18.04 -2.56
N ALA A 81 5.95 -16.76 -2.81
CA ALA A 81 5.88 -15.72 -1.80
C ALA A 81 4.65 -15.92 -0.90
N LEU A 82 3.47 -16.03 -1.51
CA LEU A 82 2.19 -16.19 -0.83
C LEU A 82 2.13 -17.48 0.01
N ARG A 83 2.82 -18.54 -0.40
CA ARG A 83 2.90 -19.80 0.38
C ARG A 83 3.49 -19.61 1.76
N ARG A 84 4.40 -18.66 1.93
CA ARG A 84 5.12 -18.37 3.19
C ARG A 84 4.61 -17.14 3.90
N ALA A 85 3.59 -16.48 3.36
CA ALA A 85 3.04 -15.27 3.94
C ALA A 85 2.26 -15.59 5.23
N ASP A 86 2.53 -14.85 6.28
CA ASP A 86 1.72 -14.77 7.49
C ASP A 86 0.59 -13.75 7.30
N LEU A 87 0.84 -12.71 6.48
CA LEU A 87 -0.12 -11.67 6.13
C LEU A 87 -0.02 -11.32 4.64
N LEU A 88 -1.15 -11.34 3.95
CA LEU A 88 -1.33 -10.81 2.59
C LEU A 88 -2.11 -9.50 2.68
N LEU A 89 -1.51 -8.43 2.15
CA LEU A 89 -2.14 -7.13 1.98
C LEU A 89 -2.54 -6.96 0.52
N GLU A 90 -3.80 -6.66 0.26
CA GLU A 90 -4.31 -6.34 -1.07
C GLU A 90 -5.12 -5.05 -1.04
N MET A 91 -5.15 -4.33 -2.16
CA MET A 91 -5.98 -3.14 -2.32
C MET A 91 -7.47 -3.50 -2.24
N GLY A 92 -7.89 -4.54 -2.96
CA GLY A 92 -9.28 -4.94 -3.07
C GLY A 92 -10.05 -4.13 -4.12
N ALA A 93 -11.38 -4.11 -4.01
CA ALA A 93 -12.28 -3.45 -4.95
C ALA A 93 -12.01 -3.80 -6.43
N GLY A 94 -11.57 -5.04 -6.67
CA GLY A 94 -11.34 -5.58 -8.01
C GLY A 94 -9.97 -5.28 -8.62
N LEU A 95 -9.07 -4.53 -7.96
CA LEU A 95 -7.76 -4.19 -8.55
C LEU A 95 -6.96 -5.44 -8.97
N GLU A 96 -6.90 -6.42 -8.11
CA GLU A 96 -6.09 -7.64 -8.31
C GLU A 96 -6.89 -8.84 -8.83
N GLU A 97 -8.16 -8.64 -9.23
CA GLU A 97 -9.07 -9.74 -9.59
C GLU A 97 -8.54 -10.62 -10.72
N GLY A 98 -7.83 -10.03 -11.68
CA GLY A 98 -7.29 -10.73 -12.85
C GLY A 98 -6.22 -11.78 -12.54
N TRP A 99 -5.52 -11.70 -11.39
CA TRP A 99 -4.35 -12.53 -11.12
C TRP A 99 -4.22 -13.06 -9.68
N LEU A 100 -4.56 -12.27 -8.66
CA LEU A 100 -4.33 -12.62 -7.26
C LEU A 100 -5.11 -13.87 -6.82
N PRO A 101 -6.38 -14.07 -7.20
CA PRO A 101 -7.11 -15.29 -6.84
C PRO A 101 -6.44 -16.56 -7.36
N ALA A 102 -5.87 -16.53 -8.56
CA ALA A 102 -5.14 -17.64 -9.14
C ALA A 102 -3.81 -17.87 -8.41
N ALA A 103 -3.06 -16.82 -8.11
CA ALA A 103 -1.81 -16.88 -7.36
C ALA A 103 -2.02 -17.43 -5.92
N ALA A 104 -3.06 -16.94 -5.22
CA ALA A 104 -3.39 -17.39 -3.87
C ALA A 104 -3.80 -18.88 -3.83
N ARG A 105 -4.61 -19.34 -4.79
CA ARG A 105 -4.94 -20.77 -4.93
C ARG A 105 -3.69 -21.61 -5.17
N GLY A 106 -2.79 -21.18 -6.06
CA GLY A 106 -1.53 -21.87 -6.36
C GLY A 106 -0.54 -21.88 -5.19
N ALA A 107 -0.64 -20.91 -4.28
CA ALA A 107 0.15 -20.87 -3.05
C ALA A 107 -0.26 -21.96 -2.05
N ALA A 108 -1.54 -22.36 -2.04
CA ALA A 108 -2.11 -23.34 -1.11
C ALA A 108 -1.84 -22.99 0.37
N ASN A 109 -1.88 -21.71 0.73
CA ASN A 109 -1.69 -21.22 2.09
C ASN A 109 -3.03 -20.89 2.74
N PRO A 110 -3.54 -21.69 3.69
CA PRO A 110 -4.83 -21.44 4.31
C PRO A 110 -4.87 -20.19 5.21
N ALA A 111 -3.72 -19.69 5.67
CA ALA A 111 -3.65 -18.52 6.54
C ALA A 111 -4.11 -17.24 5.83
N ILE A 112 -3.86 -17.14 4.51
CA ILE A 112 -4.21 -15.97 3.69
C ILE A 112 -5.53 -16.10 2.93
N ASN A 113 -6.37 -17.07 3.27
CA ASN A 113 -7.70 -17.17 2.67
C ASN A 113 -8.60 -16.02 3.10
N ILE A 114 -9.55 -15.65 2.25
CA ILE A 114 -10.56 -14.62 2.55
C ILE A 114 -11.24 -14.94 3.90
N GLY A 115 -11.38 -13.92 4.75
CA GLY A 115 -11.97 -14.03 6.08
C GLY A 115 -11.02 -14.60 7.16
N ARG A 116 -9.74 -14.85 6.82
CA ARG A 116 -8.73 -15.23 7.82
C ARG A 116 -7.92 -14.00 8.29
N PRO A 117 -7.38 -14.01 9.53
CA PRO A 117 -6.56 -12.91 10.04
C PRO A 117 -5.34 -12.59 9.15
N GLY A 118 -4.78 -13.57 8.47
CA GLY A 118 -3.67 -13.42 7.52
C GLY A 118 -4.07 -12.83 6.16
N ARG A 119 -5.34 -12.41 5.96
CA ARG A 119 -5.78 -11.66 4.79
C ARG A 119 -6.27 -10.28 5.19
N PHE A 120 -5.71 -9.25 4.60
CA PHE A 120 -6.09 -7.85 4.80
C PHE A 120 -6.46 -7.24 3.45
N ILE A 121 -7.72 -6.87 3.30
CA ILE A 121 -8.27 -6.20 2.12
C ILE A 121 -8.43 -4.74 2.51
N ALA A 122 -7.60 -3.84 1.97
CA ALA A 122 -7.56 -2.45 2.40
C ALA A 122 -8.88 -1.71 2.11
N ALA A 123 -9.51 -2.01 0.98
CA ALA A 123 -10.80 -1.44 0.60
C ALA A 123 -11.93 -1.69 1.62
N ASP A 124 -11.86 -2.80 2.41
CA ASP A 124 -12.90 -3.14 3.41
C ASP A 124 -12.98 -2.11 4.55
N PHE A 125 -11.97 -1.27 4.72
CA PHE A 125 -11.89 -0.26 5.78
C PHE A 125 -12.22 1.16 5.29
N LEU A 126 -12.62 1.32 4.02
CA LEU A 126 -12.74 2.63 3.36
C LEU A 126 -14.12 2.88 2.76
N HIS A 127 -14.47 4.15 2.69
CA HIS A 127 -15.51 4.62 1.79
C HIS A 127 -14.88 5.00 0.45
N LEU A 128 -15.06 4.15 -0.56
CA LEU A 128 -14.50 4.37 -1.88
C LEU A 128 -15.30 5.37 -2.71
N ARG A 129 -14.62 6.12 -3.56
CA ARG A 129 -15.28 6.88 -4.65
C ARG A 129 -15.99 5.91 -5.57
N ARG A 130 -17.09 6.35 -6.20
CA ARG A 130 -17.69 5.58 -7.28
C ARG A 130 -16.73 5.56 -8.46
N SER A 131 -16.51 4.38 -9.02
CA SER A 131 -15.84 4.25 -10.31
C SER A 131 -16.72 4.85 -11.41
N ILE A 132 -16.11 5.29 -12.50
CA ILE A 132 -16.81 5.77 -13.67
C ILE A 132 -17.55 4.57 -14.30
N THR A 133 -18.83 4.45 -13.99
CA THR A 133 -19.68 3.46 -14.64
C THR A 133 -20.18 4.02 -15.97
N ILE A 134 -19.75 3.43 -17.06
CA ILE A 134 -20.45 3.56 -18.31
C ILE A 134 -21.37 2.34 -18.40
N ASP A 135 -22.67 2.57 -18.37
CA ASP A 135 -23.74 1.54 -18.46
C ASP A 135 -23.81 0.90 -19.86
N GLU A 136 -22.68 0.44 -20.41
CA GLU A 136 -22.66 -0.28 -21.68
C GLU A 136 -22.17 -1.72 -21.50
N PRO A 137 -22.95 -2.73 -21.94
CA PRO A 137 -22.55 -4.13 -21.87
C PRO A 137 -21.30 -4.40 -22.73
N GLY A 138 -20.25 -4.95 -22.13
CA GLY A 138 -19.02 -5.36 -22.83
C GLY A 138 -17.83 -4.43 -22.67
N MET A 139 -17.94 -3.43 -21.84
CA MET A 139 -16.83 -2.56 -21.45
C MET A 139 -15.98 -3.18 -20.36
N GLY A 140 -14.66 -2.90 -20.40
CA GLY A 140 -13.66 -3.44 -19.51
C GLY A 140 -13.94 -3.25 -18.02
N HIS A 141 -12.97 -3.53 -17.18
CA HIS A 141 -13.11 -3.62 -15.73
C HIS A 141 -13.85 -2.42 -15.11
N VAL A 142 -15.15 -2.60 -14.86
CA VAL A 142 -15.94 -1.68 -14.05
C VAL A 142 -15.76 -2.13 -12.61
N HIS A 143 -15.18 -1.29 -11.78
CA HIS A 143 -15.05 -1.54 -10.35
C HIS A 143 -16.39 -1.35 -9.65
N ALA A 144 -17.19 -2.41 -9.60
CA ALA A 144 -18.55 -2.39 -9.04
C ALA A 144 -18.59 -1.99 -7.56
N GLU A 145 -17.50 -2.25 -6.84
CA GLU A 145 -17.35 -1.93 -5.41
C GLU A 145 -16.82 -0.51 -5.15
N GLY A 146 -16.41 0.21 -6.20
CA GLY A 146 -15.82 1.55 -6.13
C GLY A 146 -14.41 1.61 -6.71
N ASN A 147 -13.87 2.83 -6.88
CA ASN A 147 -12.54 3.04 -7.44
C ASN A 147 -11.44 2.51 -6.50
N PRO A 148 -10.64 1.51 -6.93
CA PRO A 148 -9.61 0.89 -6.09
C PRO A 148 -8.31 1.70 -5.96
N HIS A 149 -8.17 2.80 -6.68
CA HIS A 149 -6.93 3.58 -6.78
C HIS A 149 -6.75 4.57 -5.61
N PHE A 150 -7.28 4.21 -4.43
CA PHE A 150 -7.16 5.05 -3.23
C PHE A 150 -5.73 5.18 -2.69
N ASN A 151 -4.76 4.46 -3.25
CA ASN A 151 -3.34 4.72 -2.98
C ASN A 151 -2.89 6.11 -3.47
N SER A 152 -3.68 6.80 -4.30
CA SER A 152 -3.47 8.21 -4.65
C SER A 152 -4.13 9.21 -3.67
N ASP A 153 -4.72 8.72 -2.57
CA ASP A 153 -5.30 9.50 -1.48
C ASP A 153 -4.59 9.23 -0.13
N PRO A 154 -3.75 10.14 0.35
CA PRO A 154 -3.08 9.98 1.63
C PRO A 154 -4.02 9.94 2.83
N LEU A 155 -5.24 10.51 2.74
CA LEU A 155 -6.19 10.48 3.84
C LEU A 155 -6.77 9.07 3.99
N ARG A 156 -7.14 8.42 2.89
CA ARG A 156 -7.55 7.00 2.90
C ARG A 156 -6.40 6.07 3.28
N MET A 157 -5.19 6.36 2.81
CA MET A 157 -4.01 5.60 3.24
C MET A 157 -3.70 5.77 4.73
N ALA A 158 -4.07 6.88 5.36
CA ALA A 158 -4.01 7.06 6.80
C ALA A 158 -5.01 6.15 7.54
N GLU A 159 -6.25 6.03 7.04
CA GLU A 159 -7.24 5.07 7.56
C GLU A 159 -6.74 3.63 7.44
N VAL A 160 -6.20 3.26 6.27
CA VAL A 160 -5.58 1.94 6.03
C VAL A 160 -4.42 1.69 7.00
N ALA A 161 -3.58 2.70 7.27
CA ALA A 161 -2.46 2.57 8.20
C ALA A 161 -2.94 2.21 9.61
N VAL A 162 -4.00 2.86 10.11
CA VAL A 162 -4.58 2.56 11.43
C VAL A 162 -5.12 1.13 11.47
N ALA A 163 -5.92 0.73 10.47
CA ALA A 163 -6.48 -0.63 10.40
C ALA A 163 -5.38 -1.70 10.26
N LEU A 164 -4.30 -1.40 9.55
CA LEU A 164 -3.15 -2.31 9.41
C LEU A 164 -2.41 -2.46 10.74
N GLY A 165 -2.26 -1.37 11.52
CA GLY A 165 -1.66 -1.45 12.87
C GLY A 165 -2.44 -2.36 13.81
N GLU A 166 -3.77 -2.32 13.76
CA GLU A 166 -4.65 -3.22 14.50
C GLU A 166 -4.46 -4.67 14.03
N ARG A 167 -4.45 -4.92 12.71
CA ARG A 167 -4.24 -6.26 12.16
C ARG A 167 -2.88 -6.85 12.53
N LEU A 168 -1.80 -6.07 12.51
CA LEU A 168 -0.48 -6.52 12.98
C LEU A 168 -0.50 -6.83 14.48
N GLY A 169 -1.23 -6.04 15.27
CA GLY A 169 -1.46 -6.30 16.69
C GLY A 169 -2.22 -7.60 16.96
N ASP A 170 -3.22 -7.94 16.14
CA ASP A 170 -3.94 -9.22 16.23
C ASP A 170 -3.03 -10.42 15.95
N LEU A 171 -2.10 -10.28 14.99
CA LEU A 171 -1.16 -11.33 14.62
C LEU A 171 0.02 -11.45 15.60
N MET A 172 0.35 -10.37 16.31
CA MET A 172 1.47 -10.29 17.25
C MET A 172 1.05 -9.47 18.50
N PRO A 173 0.23 -10.05 19.40
CA PRO A 173 -0.39 -9.33 20.53
C PRO A 173 0.59 -8.66 21.47
N GLU A 174 1.78 -9.22 21.66
CA GLU A 174 2.85 -8.65 22.49
C GLU A 174 3.44 -7.36 21.92
N ARG A 175 3.13 -7.01 20.66
CA ARG A 175 3.55 -5.79 19.96
C ARG A 175 2.38 -4.85 19.60
N ALA A 176 1.16 -5.20 19.97
CA ALA A 176 -0.04 -4.48 19.54
C ALA A 176 0.00 -2.97 19.87
N GLU A 177 0.46 -2.60 21.07
CA GLU A 177 0.59 -1.20 21.47
C GLU A 177 1.61 -0.45 20.59
N ASN A 178 2.75 -1.07 20.28
CA ASN A 178 3.79 -0.49 19.43
C ASN A 178 3.28 -0.30 18.00
N PHE A 179 2.68 -1.31 17.38
CA PHE A 179 2.10 -1.21 16.04
C PHE A 179 1.00 -0.14 15.99
N GLY A 180 0.11 -0.10 16.97
CA GLY A 180 -0.93 0.92 17.05
C GLY A 180 -0.37 2.34 17.20
N ALA A 181 0.69 2.54 17.97
CA ALA A 181 1.35 3.84 18.09
C ALA A 181 2.00 4.27 16.76
N ARG A 182 2.75 3.38 16.11
CA ARG A 182 3.38 3.65 14.80
C ARG A 182 2.35 3.90 13.71
N ALA A 183 1.24 3.16 13.70
CA ALA A 183 0.15 3.35 12.75
C ALA A 183 -0.48 4.73 12.85
N ARG A 184 -0.78 5.21 14.07
CA ARG A 184 -1.27 6.56 14.28
C ARG A 184 -0.26 7.63 13.87
N GLN A 185 1.01 7.46 14.22
CA GLN A 185 2.06 8.38 13.78
C GLN A 185 2.19 8.43 12.26
N THR A 186 2.05 7.28 11.59
CA THR A 186 2.05 7.19 10.12
C THR A 186 0.86 7.96 9.54
N ALA A 187 -0.34 7.78 10.10
CA ALA A 187 -1.54 8.49 9.68
C ALA A 187 -1.39 10.01 9.85
N ASP A 188 -0.91 10.46 11.02
CA ASP A 188 -0.68 11.89 11.29
C ASP A 188 0.31 12.51 10.28
N ARG A 189 1.38 11.80 9.92
CA ARG A 189 2.38 12.26 8.94
C ARG A 189 1.79 12.37 7.53
N LEU A 190 0.97 11.40 7.11
CA LEU A 190 0.28 11.42 5.82
C LEU A 190 -0.65 12.62 5.72
N GLU A 191 -1.51 12.83 6.71
CA GLU A 191 -2.44 13.93 6.76
C GLU A 191 -1.75 15.30 6.82
N GLN A 192 -0.69 15.42 7.62
CA GLN A 192 0.07 16.67 7.73
C GLN A 192 0.71 17.00 6.39
N HIS A 193 1.38 16.06 5.75
CA HIS A 193 2.05 16.27 4.47
C HIS A 193 1.04 16.63 3.36
N ALA A 194 -0.13 15.98 3.34
CA ALA A 194 -1.22 16.32 2.42
C ALA A 194 -1.67 17.79 2.58
N ARG A 195 -1.89 18.25 3.82
CA ARG A 195 -2.27 19.65 4.09
C ARG A 195 -1.19 20.64 3.64
N GLU A 196 0.08 20.31 3.88
CA GLU A 196 1.22 21.17 3.50
C GLU A 196 1.34 21.30 1.98
N LEU A 197 1.15 20.21 1.24
CA LEU A 197 1.18 20.23 -0.23
C LEU A 197 -0.03 20.97 -0.82
N ALA A 198 -1.23 20.71 -0.31
CA ALA A 198 -2.45 21.37 -0.76
C ALA A 198 -2.38 22.89 -0.60
N ALA A 199 -1.81 23.38 0.51
CA ALA A 199 -1.66 24.82 0.79
C ALA A 199 -0.72 25.55 -0.18
N GLN A 200 0.10 24.81 -0.94
CA GLN A 200 1.08 25.37 -1.88
C GLN A 200 0.59 25.44 -3.33
N LEU A 201 -0.58 24.83 -3.61
CA LEU A 201 -1.11 24.71 -4.97
C LEU A 201 -2.29 25.66 -5.18
N PRO A 202 -2.37 26.32 -6.36
CA PRO A 202 -3.59 26.97 -6.79
C PRO A 202 -4.63 25.94 -7.26
N GLU A 203 -5.90 26.36 -7.34
CA GLU A 203 -6.93 25.57 -8.01
C GLU A 203 -6.53 25.27 -9.47
N ARG A 204 -6.69 24.01 -9.88
CA ARG A 204 -6.31 23.58 -11.23
C ARG A 204 -7.25 22.50 -11.78
N ARG A 205 -7.57 22.62 -13.06
CA ARG A 205 -8.22 21.54 -13.82
C ARG A 205 -7.18 20.54 -14.29
N ILE A 206 -7.54 19.25 -14.24
CA ILE A 206 -6.67 18.19 -14.75
C ILE A 206 -7.44 17.26 -15.69
N VAL A 207 -6.77 16.79 -16.72
CA VAL A 207 -7.18 15.61 -17.48
C VAL A 207 -6.23 14.50 -17.10
N VAL A 208 -6.77 13.34 -16.72
CA VAL A 208 -6.00 12.16 -16.35
C VAL A 208 -6.16 11.06 -17.40
N TYR A 209 -5.27 10.06 -17.41
CA TYR A 209 -5.39 8.99 -18.39
C TYR A 209 -6.56 8.07 -18.07
N HIS A 210 -6.63 7.60 -16.85
CA HIS A 210 -7.61 6.68 -16.24
C HIS A 210 -8.01 7.23 -14.87
N GLU A 211 -8.97 6.62 -14.20
CA GLU A 211 -9.43 7.00 -12.85
C GLU A 211 -8.43 6.73 -11.71
N ASP A 212 -7.20 6.37 -12.05
CA ASP A 212 -6.11 6.08 -11.11
C ASP A 212 -5.62 7.28 -10.30
N LEU A 213 -5.88 8.49 -10.77
CA LEU A 213 -5.54 9.74 -10.09
C LEU A 213 -6.76 10.56 -9.63
N ASP A 214 -7.97 9.99 -9.67
CA ASP A 214 -9.20 10.68 -9.28
C ASP A 214 -9.21 11.13 -7.83
N TYR A 215 -8.56 10.37 -6.95
CA TYR A 215 -8.50 10.70 -5.54
C TYR A 215 -7.62 11.94 -5.23
N LEU A 216 -6.87 12.46 -6.19
CA LEU A 216 -6.18 13.74 -6.01
C LEU A 216 -7.15 14.88 -5.69
N GLU A 217 -8.42 14.81 -6.18
CA GLU A 217 -9.47 15.79 -5.85
C GLU A 217 -9.86 15.81 -4.37
N GLU A 218 -9.59 14.73 -3.62
CA GLU A 218 -9.99 14.60 -2.21
C GLU A 218 -9.06 15.40 -1.27
N TRP A 219 -7.83 15.70 -1.72
CA TRP A 219 -6.84 16.30 -0.87
C TRP A 219 -6.03 17.44 -1.50
N LEU A 220 -6.07 17.60 -2.83
CA LEU A 220 -5.46 18.72 -3.55
C LEU A 220 -6.55 19.63 -4.15
N PRO A 221 -6.27 20.92 -4.37
CA PRO A 221 -7.20 21.85 -5.01
C PRO A 221 -7.24 21.62 -6.53
N VAL A 222 -7.61 20.43 -6.95
CA VAL A 222 -7.72 20.04 -8.36
C VAL A 222 -9.12 19.56 -8.71
N THR A 223 -9.49 19.64 -9.98
CA THR A 223 -10.73 19.09 -10.53
C THR A 223 -10.42 18.26 -11.75
N VAL A 224 -10.79 16.98 -11.76
CA VAL A 224 -10.70 16.11 -12.92
C VAL A 224 -11.81 16.48 -13.89
N VAL A 225 -11.44 17.03 -15.04
CA VAL A 225 -12.38 17.52 -16.07
C VAL A 225 -12.44 16.60 -17.30
N GLY A 226 -11.75 15.49 -17.28
CA GLY A 226 -11.80 14.50 -18.36
C GLY A 226 -10.78 13.40 -18.25
N TYR A 227 -10.96 12.37 -19.06
CA TYR A 227 -10.09 11.19 -19.11
C TYR A 227 -9.62 10.97 -20.55
N LEU A 228 -8.35 10.57 -20.70
CA LEU A 228 -7.82 10.22 -22.02
C LEU A 228 -8.44 8.93 -22.55
N GLU A 229 -8.69 7.96 -21.68
CA GLU A 229 -9.52 6.79 -22.03
C GLU A 229 -10.99 7.17 -22.09
N PRO A 230 -11.72 6.77 -23.16
CA PRO A 230 -13.17 6.97 -23.23
C PRO A 230 -13.94 6.08 -22.24
N SER A 231 -13.32 4.99 -21.80
CA SER A 231 -13.80 4.02 -20.82
C SER A 231 -12.63 3.21 -20.30
N PRO A 232 -12.67 2.68 -19.06
CA PRO A 232 -11.61 1.87 -18.50
C PRO A 232 -11.12 0.76 -19.44
N GLY A 233 -9.81 0.71 -19.73
CA GLY A 233 -9.21 -0.28 -20.62
C GLY A 233 -9.42 -0.06 -22.12
N VAL A 234 -10.13 1.00 -22.53
CA VAL A 234 -10.33 1.35 -23.95
C VAL A 234 -9.34 2.45 -24.35
N PRO A 235 -8.39 2.17 -25.26
CA PRO A 235 -7.40 3.17 -25.65
C PRO A 235 -8.01 4.47 -26.20
N PRO A 236 -7.36 5.62 -26.00
CA PRO A 236 -7.80 6.91 -26.52
C PRO A 236 -8.03 6.88 -28.04
N THR A 237 -9.22 7.28 -28.49
CA THR A 237 -9.53 7.42 -29.91
C THR A 237 -9.38 8.88 -30.36
N ALA A 238 -9.05 9.11 -31.64
CA ALA A 238 -8.93 10.48 -32.17
C ALA A 238 -10.21 11.30 -31.98
N ARG A 239 -11.39 10.67 -32.14
CA ARG A 239 -12.69 11.34 -31.97
C ARG A 239 -12.89 11.75 -30.49
N HIS A 240 -12.54 10.90 -29.57
CA HIS A 240 -12.65 11.19 -28.14
C HIS A 240 -11.71 12.33 -27.72
N LEU A 241 -10.44 12.25 -28.14
CA LEU A 241 -9.47 13.31 -27.84
C LEU A 241 -9.88 14.66 -28.45
N GLN A 242 -10.47 14.67 -29.68
CA GLN A 242 -10.96 15.88 -30.27
C GLN A 242 -12.13 16.48 -29.48
N ARG A 243 -13.06 15.68 -28.96
CA ARG A 243 -14.12 16.17 -28.10
C ARG A 243 -13.57 16.85 -26.84
N LEU A 244 -12.57 16.23 -26.18
CA LEU A 244 -11.92 16.85 -25.01
C LEU A 244 -11.31 18.20 -25.37
N VAL A 245 -10.65 18.32 -26.53
CA VAL A 245 -10.13 19.61 -27.01
C VAL A 245 -11.24 20.63 -27.20
N ASP A 246 -12.34 20.24 -27.86
CA ASP A 246 -13.47 21.14 -28.13
C ASP A 246 -14.15 21.62 -26.84
N GLU A 247 -14.29 20.76 -25.85
CA GLU A 247 -14.88 21.05 -24.54
C GLU A 247 -13.98 21.91 -23.65
N LEU A 248 -12.67 21.74 -23.73
CA LEU A 248 -11.70 22.39 -22.86
C LEU A 248 -11.02 23.62 -23.49
N GLN A 249 -11.39 24.01 -24.70
CA GLN A 249 -10.92 25.21 -25.35
C GLN A 249 -11.10 26.43 -24.44
N ASN A 250 -10.09 27.33 -24.46
CA ASN A 250 -10.07 28.57 -23.68
C ASN A 250 -10.11 28.36 -22.14
N THR A 251 -9.78 27.18 -21.67
CA THR A 251 -9.55 26.92 -20.25
C THR A 251 -8.08 26.58 -20.01
N GLU A 252 -7.64 26.65 -18.75
CA GLU A 252 -6.29 26.28 -18.32
C GLU A 252 -6.33 25.02 -17.45
N GLY A 253 -5.31 24.18 -17.57
CA GLY A 253 -5.19 22.96 -16.80
C GLY A 253 -3.88 22.23 -17.05
N SER A 254 -3.82 20.98 -16.64
CA SER A 254 -2.68 20.07 -16.86
C SER A 254 -3.17 18.68 -17.28
N VAL A 255 -2.32 17.93 -17.95
CA VAL A 255 -2.60 16.54 -18.32
C VAL A 255 -1.66 15.63 -17.55
N LEU A 256 -2.20 14.73 -16.74
CA LEU A 256 -1.44 13.76 -15.98
C LEU A 256 -1.70 12.34 -16.48
N HIS A 257 -0.66 11.52 -16.52
CA HIS A 257 -0.79 10.10 -16.78
C HIS A 257 0.25 9.31 -15.98
N ALA A 258 -0.04 8.04 -15.72
CA ALA A 258 0.95 7.18 -15.06
C ALA A 258 2.14 6.93 -15.98
N SER A 259 3.34 6.79 -15.41
CA SER A 259 4.59 6.64 -16.16
C SER A 259 4.62 5.41 -17.08
N PHE A 260 3.81 4.39 -16.77
CA PHE A 260 3.66 3.20 -17.62
C PHE A 260 2.57 3.33 -18.70
N GLN A 261 1.73 4.37 -18.67
CA GLN A 261 0.64 4.59 -19.63
C GLN A 261 1.16 5.27 -20.91
N PRO A 262 0.52 5.01 -22.07
CA PRO A 262 0.91 5.65 -23.31
C PRO A 262 0.67 7.16 -23.31
N ASP A 263 1.69 7.95 -23.61
CA ASP A 263 1.64 9.43 -23.57
C ASP A 263 1.01 10.07 -24.82
N ARG A 264 0.63 9.28 -25.84
CA ARG A 264 0.14 9.80 -27.13
C ARG A 264 -1.10 10.70 -26.99
N GLY A 265 -2.03 10.32 -26.10
CA GLY A 265 -3.22 11.11 -25.78
C GLY A 265 -2.88 12.42 -25.10
N ALA A 266 -1.98 12.36 -24.10
CA ALA A 266 -1.50 13.53 -23.37
C ALA A 266 -0.78 14.53 -24.29
N ARG A 267 0.12 14.05 -25.18
CA ARG A 267 0.75 14.89 -26.20
C ARG A 267 -0.23 15.51 -27.19
N PHE A 268 -1.34 14.85 -27.46
CA PHE A 268 -2.38 15.41 -28.32
C PHE A 268 -3.02 16.63 -27.65
N LEU A 269 -3.44 16.51 -26.38
CA LEU A 269 -4.02 17.63 -25.63
C LEU A 269 -3.02 18.78 -25.42
N GLU A 270 -1.76 18.47 -25.07
CA GLU A 270 -0.69 19.47 -24.93
C GLU A 270 -0.57 20.34 -26.19
N ARG A 271 -0.55 19.73 -27.39
CA ARG A 271 -0.42 20.48 -28.66
C ARG A 271 -1.65 21.31 -29.00
N HIS A 272 -2.86 20.90 -28.64
CA HIS A 272 -4.09 21.56 -29.06
C HIS A 272 -4.64 22.54 -28.03
N LEU A 273 -4.40 22.28 -26.73
CA LEU A 273 -4.83 23.12 -25.62
C LEU A 273 -3.70 23.99 -25.06
N GLY A 274 -2.43 23.63 -25.31
CA GLY A 274 -1.30 24.27 -24.65
C GLY A 274 -1.14 23.85 -23.16
N TRP A 275 -1.89 22.85 -22.72
CA TRP A 275 -1.80 22.37 -21.35
C TRP A 275 -0.52 21.59 -21.11
N PRO A 276 0.26 21.92 -20.04
CA PRO A 276 1.43 21.12 -19.70
C PRO A 276 1.03 19.70 -19.35
N ARG A 277 1.86 18.74 -19.74
CA ARG A 277 1.69 17.34 -19.39
C ARG A 277 2.80 16.86 -18.47
N ALA A 278 2.48 15.92 -17.59
CA ALA A 278 3.44 15.21 -16.77
C ALA A 278 3.09 13.72 -16.70
N ASP A 279 4.14 12.88 -16.73
CA ASP A 279 4.03 11.49 -16.31
C ASP A 279 4.44 11.36 -14.84
N VAL A 280 3.65 10.61 -14.08
CA VAL A 280 3.85 10.45 -12.64
C VAL A 280 3.82 8.97 -12.25
N PRO A 281 4.62 8.52 -11.27
CA PRO A 281 4.46 7.18 -10.71
C PRO A 281 3.14 7.08 -9.92
N LEU A 282 2.55 5.87 -9.88
CA LEU A 282 1.37 5.59 -9.07
C LEU A 282 1.71 4.95 -7.72
N ASP A 283 2.90 4.40 -7.60
CA ASP A 283 3.39 3.72 -6.41
C ASP A 283 4.81 4.15 -6.08
N PRO A 284 5.23 4.15 -4.82
CA PRO A 284 6.61 4.40 -4.44
C PRO A 284 7.50 3.20 -4.84
N PRO A 285 8.84 3.32 -4.79
CA PRO A 285 9.75 2.19 -4.97
C PRO A 285 9.36 0.98 -4.12
N ALA A 286 9.56 -0.24 -4.67
CA ALA A 286 9.08 -1.48 -4.05
C ALA A 286 9.65 -1.77 -2.65
N ASP A 287 10.80 -1.19 -2.32
CA ASP A 287 11.48 -1.30 -1.02
C ASP A 287 11.28 -0.07 -0.12
N ALA A 288 10.53 0.92 -0.57
CA ALA A 288 10.28 2.14 0.20
C ALA A 288 9.48 1.86 1.49
N ALA A 289 9.73 2.70 2.50
CA ALA A 289 8.87 2.91 3.65
C ALA A 289 8.08 4.22 3.47
N LEU A 290 7.54 4.78 4.54
CA LEU A 290 6.67 5.96 4.49
C LEU A 290 7.31 7.16 3.76
N ASP A 291 8.60 7.41 3.95
CA ASP A 291 9.27 8.56 3.31
C ASP A 291 9.19 8.48 1.77
N GLY A 292 9.29 7.27 1.19
CA GLY A 292 9.11 7.10 -0.25
C GLY A 292 7.67 7.36 -0.72
N TYR A 293 6.67 7.08 0.12
CA TYR A 293 5.29 7.44 -0.20
C TYR A 293 5.06 8.96 -0.07
N LEU A 294 5.65 9.63 0.91
CA LEU A 294 5.60 11.09 1.03
C LEU A 294 6.28 11.79 -0.16
N GLU A 295 7.39 11.24 -0.66
CA GLU A 295 8.04 11.72 -1.88
C GLU A 295 7.14 11.53 -3.12
N LEU A 296 6.42 10.41 -3.21
CA LEU A 296 5.43 10.18 -4.25
C LEU A 296 4.32 11.25 -4.23
N MET A 297 3.75 11.58 -3.05
CA MET A 297 2.78 12.66 -2.89
C MET A 297 3.36 14.01 -3.36
N SER A 298 4.61 14.29 -3.00
CA SER A 298 5.31 15.51 -3.42
C SER A 298 5.52 15.56 -4.94
N THR A 299 5.73 14.40 -5.58
CA THR A 299 5.84 14.26 -7.03
C THR A 299 4.52 14.60 -7.72
N TRP A 300 3.38 14.10 -7.22
CA TRP A 300 2.06 14.44 -7.77
C TRP A 300 1.77 15.94 -7.63
N ALA A 301 2.01 16.51 -6.44
CA ALA A 301 1.81 17.96 -6.22
C ALA A 301 2.77 18.79 -7.08
N GLY A 302 4.02 18.39 -7.24
CA GLY A 302 5.01 19.06 -8.08
C GLY A 302 4.62 19.10 -9.55
N ALA A 303 4.01 18.01 -10.07
CA ALA A 303 3.51 17.94 -11.44
C ALA A 303 2.36 18.92 -11.74
N LEU A 304 1.75 19.48 -10.70
CA LEU A 304 0.63 20.43 -10.76
C LEU A 304 1.05 21.90 -10.56
N GLN A 305 2.32 22.16 -10.24
CA GLN A 305 2.82 23.53 -10.11
C GLN A 305 2.74 24.27 -11.44
N PRO A 306 2.44 25.59 -11.43
CA PRO A 306 2.54 26.41 -12.64
C PRO A 306 3.95 26.34 -13.23
N GLN A 307 4.05 26.11 -14.55
CA GLN A 307 5.31 26.16 -15.28
C GLN A 307 5.58 27.58 -15.75
#